data_7862813ab0218a4a244e6237a68f0445
#
_entry.id   7862813ab0218a4a244e6237a68f0445
#
_cell.length_a   1.000
_cell.length_b   1.000
_cell.length_c   1.000
_cell.angle_alpha   90.00
_cell.angle_beta   90.00
_cell.angle_gamma   90.00
#
_symmetry.space_group_name_H-M   'P 1'
#
loop_
_entity.id
_entity.type
_entity.pdbx_description
1 polymer ?
#
loop_
_entity_poly.entity_id
_entity_poly.type
_entity_poly.pdbx_seq_one_letter_code
_entity_poly.pdbx_strand_id
1 'polypeptide(L)'
;MSNTQRNNPNSRRTGLKNSQGHYQLITHRIEKSLHAGVVVDAMVYDASKLLGNPQLNSVMAIMDTWTSSNKVLTQKAKAIRAKEIRPKGIELKKCKLSAPLMYPGDIYCAGANYSDHMQEMARVTGLPPGPNMKELGEMPWHFVKSSRSTIIGPDAKVKVPHYSKMLDWEIELAVVIGKTCSRVLAKDAMKYVAGYTIANDLSARDAMRRPKNPPTSPFHMDWIGQKCFDGACPLGPWIVPADQVSDPHQLAMKLWVNDELMQDSNTNKLIFNIAEQIEALSTRITLHPGDLVLTGTPSGVGMARKLFLKPGDRLKLWIEQVGELNHTMVA
;
A
#
# COMPACT_ATOMS: atom_id res chain seq x y z
N MET A 1 -4.82 -47.33 -12.92
CA MET A 1 -5.90 -46.33 -12.84
C MET A 1 -5.66 -45.50 -11.61
N SER A 2 -4.93 -44.40 -11.76
CA SER A 2 -4.60 -43.48 -10.65
C SER A 2 -5.30 -42.12 -10.90
N ASN A 3 -6.26 -41.83 -10.05
CA ASN A 3 -7.04 -40.58 -10.05
C ASN A 3 -6.19 -39.46 -9.45
N THR A 4 -5.62 -38.60 -10.30
CA THR A 4 -5.01 -37.34 -9.89
C THR A 4 -6.12 -36.28 -9.76
N GLN A 5 -6.56 -36.06 -8.53
CA GLN A 5 -7.38 -34.89 -8.18
C GLN A 5 -6.54 -33.62 -8.37
N ARG A 6 -6.91 -32.78 -9.33
CA ARG A 6 -6.40 -31.42 -9.50
C ARG A 6 -6.94 -30.57 -8.36
N ASN A 7 -6.09 -30.23 -7.42
CA ASN A 7 -6.38 -29.24 -6.39
C ASN A 7 -6.48 -27.85 -7.03
N ASN A 8 -7.68 -27.31 -7.01
CA ASN A 8 -7.99 -25.94 -7.40
C ASN A 8 -7.53 -24.97 -6.28
N PRO A 9 -6.57 -24.05 -6.52
CA PRO A 9 -6.03 -23.17 -5.46
C PRO A 9 -6.98 -22.01 -5.03
N ASN A 10 -8.20 -21.94 -5.58
CA ASN A 10 -9.12 -20.82 -5.36
C ASN A 10 -10.09 -20.95 -4.17
N SER A 11 -9.86 -21.84 -3.21
CA SER A 11 -10.81 -22.06 -2.09
C SER A 11 -10.23 -21.98 -0.69
N ARG A 12 -9.22 -21.15 -0.46
CA ARG A 12 -8.91 -20.73 0.92
C ARG A 12 -9.38 -19.28 1.11
N ARG A 13 -10.68 -19.09 1.31
CA ARG A 13 -11.20 -17.96 2.06
C ARG A 13 -10.64 -18.10 3.48
N THR A 14 -9.51 -17.43 3.73
CA THR A 14 -8.95 -17.31 5.06
C THR A 14 -10.00 -16.64 5.94
N GLY A 15 -10.34 -17.32 7.04
CA GLY A 15 -11.45 -16.98 7.91
C GLY A 15 -11.25 -15.67 8.67
N LEU A 16 -11.59 -14.55 8.05
CA LEU A 16 -12.08 -13.40 8.78
C LEU A 16 -13.38 -13.84 9.43
N LYS A 17 -13.41 -13.95 10.76
CA LYS A 17 -14.65 -14.10 11.53
C LYS A 17 -15.63 -13.09 10.96
N ASN A 18 -16.80 -13.54 10.49
CA ASN A 18 -17.86 -12.74 9.88
C ASN A 18 -18.20 -11.52 10.74
N SER A 19 -17.45 -10.45 10.62
CA SER A 19 -17.85 -9.18 11.18
C SER A 19 -18.85 -8.58 10.19
N GLN A 20 -20.11 -8.55 10.59
CA GLN A 20 -21.23 -8.06 9.78
C GLN A 20 -21.02 -6.62 9.28
N GLY A 21 -20.12 -5.86 9.88
CA GLY A 21 -19.80 -4.48 9.52
C GLY A 21 -18.64 -4.29 8.55
N HIS A 22 -17.94 -5.36 8.14
CA HIS A 22 -16.77 -5.22 7.26
C HIS A 22 -17.16 -4.66 5.88
N TYR A 23 -16.33 -3.78 5.35
CA TYR A 23 -16.43 -3.22 4.00
C TYR A 23 -15.04 -2.81 3.50
N GLN A 24 -14.90 -2.57 2.20
CA GLN A 24 -13.71 -1.94 1.64
C GLN A 24 -14.12 -0.63 0.93
N LEU A 25 -13.21 0.35 0.97
CA LEU A 25 -13.41 1.64 0.33
C LEU A 25 -12.61 1.69 -0.97
N ILE A 26 -13.26 1.97 -2.08
CA ILE A 26 -12.66 2.02 -3.42
C ILE A 26 -12.87 3.38 -4.08
N THR A 27 -11.99 3.68 -5.02
CA THR A 27 -12.28 4.63 -6.08
C THR A 27 -12.49 3.86 -7.37
N HIS A 28 -13.61 4.08 -8.03
CA HIS A 28 -13.92 3.47 -9.32
C HIS A 28 -14.38 4.50 -10.35
N ARG A 29 -14.26 4.14 -11.61
CA ARG A 29 -14.61 5.02 -12.72
C ARG A 29 -16.02 4.74 -13.21
N ILE A 30 -16.82 5.79 -13.30
CA ILE A 30 -18.10 5.79 -14.00
C ILE A 30 -17.94 6.81 -15.14
N GLU A 31 -18.00 6.35 -16.39
CA GLU A 31 -17.68 7.13 -17.58
C GLU A 31 -16.30 7.80 -17.46
N LYS A 32 -16.23 9.13 -17.37
CA LYS A 32 -14.99 9.90 -17.23
C LYS A 32 -14.72 10.35 -15.79
N SER A 33 -15.66 10.13 -14.86
CA SER A 33 -15.57 10.62 -13.48
C SER A 33 -15.13 9.54 -12.50
N LEU A 34 -14.47 9.95 -11.43
CA LEU A 34 -14.05 9.08 -10.33
C LEU A 34 -15.06 9.20 -9.20
N HIS A 35 -15.45 8.07 -8.62
CA HIS A 35 -16.44 8.00 -7.55
C HIS A 35 -15.94 7.12 -6.42
N ALA A 36 -16.24 7.52 -5.18
CA ALA A 36 -16.05 6.67 -4.03
C ALA A 36 -17.12 5.57 -3.98
N GLY A 37 -16.69 4.34 -3.82
CA GLY A 37 -17.53 3.17 -3.66
C GLY A 37 -17.24 2.41 -2.37
N VAL A 38 -18.26 1.79 -1.83
CA VAL A 38 -18.18 0.89 -0.67
C VAL A 38 -18.45 -0.53 -1.14
N VAL A 39 -17.50 -1.43 -0.95
CA VAL A 39 -17.63 -2.84 -1.32
C VAL A 39 -18.17 -3.62 -0.12
N VAL A 40 -19.29 -4.30 -0.29
CA VAL A 40 -19.86 -5.26 0.66
C VAL A 40 -20.22 -6.53 -0.13
N ASP A 41 -19.64 -7.65 0.24
CA ASP A 41 -19.91 -8.98 -0.37
C ASP A 41 -19.83 -8.98 -1.91
N ALA A 42 -18.74 -8.41 -2.46
CA ALA A 42 -18.49 -8.28 -3.90
C ALA A 42 -19.47 -7.37 -4.68
N MET A 43 -20.29 -6.59 -3.98
CA MET A 43 -21.12 -5.53 -4.53
C MET A 43 -20.57 -4.16 -4.15
N VAL A 44 -20.58 -3.24 -5.10
CA VAL A 44 -20.15 -1.85 -4.94
C VAL A 44 -21.37 -0.96 -4.80
N TYR A 45 -21.40 -0.17 -3.76
CA TYR A 45 -22.43 0.82 -3.47
C TYR A 45 -21.83 2.21 -3.51
N ASP A 46 -22.58 3.19 -3.98
CA ASP A 46 -22.19 4.59 -3.99
C ASP A 46 -22.01 5.11 -2.54
N ALA A 47 -20.79 5.52 -2.20
CA ALA A 47 -20.45 5.94 -0.85
C ALA A 47 -21.22 7.19 -0.43
N SER A 48 -21.39 8.18 -1.30
CA SER A 48 -22.10 9.42 -1.01
C SER A 48 -23.58 9.19 -0.66
N LYS A 49 -24.21 8.22 -1.36
CA LYS A 49 -25.60 7.81 -1.07
C LYS A 49 -25.71 7.07 0.25
N LEU A 50 -24.77 6.18 0.57
CA LEU A 50 -24.76 5.48 1.86
C LEU A 50 -24.55 6.44 3.03
N LEU A 51 -23.70 7.46 2.83
CA LEU A 51 -23.43 8.51 3.81
C LEU A 51 -24.51 9.59 3.88
N GLY A 52 -25.41 9.66 2.89
CA GLY A 52 -26.44 10.70 2.82
C GLY A 52 -25.88 12.11 2.56
N ASN A 53 -24.68 12.20 1.97
CA ASN A 53 -24.02 13.47 1.70
C ASN A 53 -23.35 13.47 0.32
N PRO A 54 -23.87 14.21 -0.67
CA PRO A 54 -23.32 14.29 -2.03
C PRO A 54 -21.88 14.83 -2.11
N GLN A 55 -21.42 15.59 -1.11
CA GLN A 55 -20.05 16.12 -1.06
C GLN A 55 -19.02 15.01 -0.77
N LEU A 56 -19.43 13.90 -0.17
CA LEU A 56 -18.57 12.73 0.12
C LEU A 56 -18.51 11.77 -1.07
N ASN A 57 -18.28 12.30 -2.27
CA ASN A 57 -18.25 11.54 -3.52
C ASN A 57 -16.84 11.04 -3.92
N SER A 58 -15.81 11.42 -3.18
CA SER A 58 -14.44 10.93 -3.34
C SER A 58 -13.92 10.32 -2.04
N VAL A 59 -12.95 9.40 -2.14
CA VAL A 59 -12.32 8.80 -0.96
C VAL A 59 -11.59 9.85 -0.14
N MET A 60 -10.95 10.85 -0.77
CA MET A 60 -10.32 11.96 -0.04
C MET A 60 -11.34 12.75 0.80
N ALA A 61 -12.49 13.13 0.24
CA ALA A 61 -13.54 13.81 0.99
C ALA A 61 -14.07 12.96 2.18
N ILE A 62 -14.09 11.63 2.03
CA ILE A 62 -14.45 10.72 3.11
C ILE A 62 -13.36 10.69 4.19
N MET A 63 -12.07 10.78 3.82
CA MET A 63 -10.96 10.84 4.79
C MET A 63 -11.07 12.08 5.67
N ASP A 64 -11.45 13.24 5.14
CA ASP A 64 -11.64 14.48 5.91
C ASP A 64 -12.69 14.32 7.03
N THR A 65 -13.61 13.39 6.87
CA THR A 65 -14.68 13.08 7.86
C THR A 65 -14.58 11.64 8.37
N TRP A 66 -13.39 11.02 8.31
CA TRP A 66 -13.19 9.59 8.50
C TRP A 66 -13.90 9.01 9.72
N THR A 67 -13.73 9.63 10.88
CA THR A 67 -14.29 9.09 12.14
C THR A 67 -15.80 8.89 12.09
N SER A 68 -16.54 9.89 11.55
CA SER A 68 -18.00 9.80 11.41
C SER A 68 -18.40 8.92 10.23
N SER A 69 -17.69 9.05 9.12
CA SER A 69 -17.96 8.27 7.91
C SER A 69 -17.76 6.78 8.12
N ASN A 70 -16.65 6.35 8.74
CA ASN A 70 -16.40 4.94 9.05
C ASN A 70 -17.50 4.34 9.92
N LYS A 71 -17.93 5.06 10.97
CA LYS A 71 -19.03 4.62 11.85
C LYS A 71 -20.32 4.37 11.06
N VAL A 72 -20.70 5.31 10.17
CA VAL A 72 -21.90 5.17 9.34
C VAL A 72 -21.76 4.04 8.35
N LEU A 73 -20.61 3.94 7.63
CA LEU A 73 -20.39 2.91 6.63
C LEU A 73 -20.37 1.50 7.25
N THR A 74 -19.79 1.33 8.44
CA THR A 74 -19.82 0.07 9.19
C THR A 74 -21.27 -0.34 9.51
N GLN A 75 -22.11 0.61 9.96
CA GLN A 75 -23.54 0.34 10.22
C GLN A 75 -24.30 0.00 8.94
N LYS A 76 -24.03 0.73 7.83
CA LYS A 76 -24.67 0.46 6.53
C LYS A 76 -24.25 -0.91 5.97
N ALA A 77 -22.98 -1.28 6.05
CA ALA A 77 -22.50 -2.59 5.65
C ALA A 77 -23.22 -3.73 6.41
N LYS A 78 -23.39 -3.55 7.73
CA LYS A 78 -24.14 -4.46 8.58
C LYS A 78 -25.61 -4.57 8.14
N ALA A 79 -26.29 -3.45 7.93
CA ALA A 79 -27.70 -3.40 7.50
C ALA A 79 -27.92 -4.00 6.10
N ILE A 80 -26.95 -3.82 5.18
CA ILE A 80 -26.97 -4.47 3.85
C ILE A 80 -26.90 -6.00 4.00
N ARG A 81 -25.99 -6.53 4.79
CA ARG A 81 -25.87 -7.99 5.00
C ARG A 81 -27.07 -8.59 5.71
N ALA A 82 -27.66 -7.86 6.65
CA ALA A 82 -28.89 -8.24 7.32
C ALA A 82 -30.13 -8.09 6.42
N LYS A 83 -29.98 -7.52 5.21
CA LYS A 83 -31.06 -7.22 4.26
C LYS A 83 -32.08 -6.20 4.81
N GLU A 84 -31.73 -5.45 5.84
CA GLU A 84 -32.54 -4.37 6.42
C GLU A 84 -32.67 -3.18 5.44
N ILE A 85 -31.60 -2.93 4.66
CA ILE A 85 -31.59 -1.98 3.55
C ILE A 85 -31.14 -2.68 2.26
N ARG A 86 -31.66 -2.22 1.12
CA ARG A 86 -31.35 -2.79 -0.20
C ARG A 86 -30.98 -1.69 -1.19
N PRO A 87 -29.83 -1.00 -1.00
CA PRO A 87 -29.40 0.01 -1.94
C PRO A 87 -29.05 -0.61 -3.29
N LYS A 88 -29.20 0.16 -4.37
CA LYS A 88 -28.78 -0.29 -5.70
C LYS A 88 -27.25 -0.39 -5.72
N GLY A 89 -26.73 -1.56 -6.02
CA GLY A 89 -25.29 -1.84 -6.15
C GLY A 89 -24.91 -2.32 -7.55
N ILE A 90 -23.60 -2.38 -7.81
CA ILE A 90 -23.00 -2.91 -9.04
C ILE A 90 -22.02 -4.02 -8.61
N GLU A 91 -21.94 -5.11 -9.36
CA GLU A 91 -20.96 -6.15 -9.09
C GLU A 91 -19.53 -5.59 -9.20
N LEU A 92 -18.66 -5.87 -8.21
CA LEU A 92 -17.28 -5.37 -8.17
C LEU A 92 -16.49 -5.71 -9.45
N LYS A 93 -16.69 -6.90 -10.02
CA LYS A 93 -16.03 -7.33 -11.26
C LYS A 93 -16.38 -6.50 -12.50
N LYS A 94 -17.47 -5.72 -12.44
CA LYS A 94 -17.90 -4.79 -13.51
C LYS A 94 -17.36 -3.37 -13.30
N CYS A 95 -16.69 -3.12 -12.17
CA CYS A 95 -16.15 -1.81 -11.85
C CYS A 95 -14.71 -1.68 -12.36
N LYS A 96 -14.41 -0.58 -13.04
CA LYS A 96 -13.03 -0.21 -13.35
C LYS A 96 -12.44 0.53 -12.16
N LEU A 97 -11.56 -0.13 -11.41
CA LEU A 97 -10.92 0.47 -10.24
C LEU A 97 -9.87 1.50 -10.66
N SER A 98 -9.67 2.48 -9.82
CA SER A 98 -8.53 3.39 -9.77
C SER A 98 -7.82 3.21 -8.44
N ALA A 99 -6.68 3.88 -8.21
CA ALA A 99 -6.09 3.87 -6.88
C ALA A 99 -7.13 4.34 -5.85
N PRO A 100 -7.25 3.69 -4.70
CA PRO A 100 -8.29 4.02 -3.72
C PRO A 100 -8.19 5.47 -3.24
N LEU A 101 -6.97 5.99 -3.10
CA LEU A 101 -6.69 7.42 -2.94
C LEU A 101 -6.06 7.94 -4.23
N MET A 102 -6.84 8.62 -5.04
CA MET A 102 -6.35 9.40 -6.15
C MET A 102 -5.91 10.76 -5.64
N TYR A 103 -4.63 11.04 -5.76
CA TYR A 103 -4.01 12.28 -5.25
C TYR A 103 -4.08 12.36 -3.72
N PRO A 104 -3.45 11.42 -3.00
CA PRO A 104 -3.27 11.54 -1.57
C PRO A 104 -2.56 12.85 -1.22
N GLY A 105 -2.53 13.19 0.06
CA GLY A 105 -1.66 14.24 0.57
C GLY A 105 -0.19 13.91 0.29
N ASP A 106 0.60 13.77 1.31
CA ASP A 106 1.98 13.31 1.16
C ASP A 106 2.09 11.78 1.20
N ILE A 107 3.15 11.25 0.58
CA ILE A 107 3.49 9.83 0.62
C ILE A 107 4.86 9.69 1.28
N TYR A 108 4.88 9.32 2.55
CA TYR A 108 6.08 9.06 3.33
C TYR A 108 6.44 7.58 3.20
N CYS A 109 7.70 7.29 2.88
CA CYS A 109 8.18 5.93 2.64
C CYS A 109 9.32 5.62 3.60
N ALA A 110 9.19 4.53 4.37
CA ALA A 110 10.23 4.09 5.27
C ALA A 110 11.34 3.35 4.51
N GLY A 111 12.57 3.80 4.60
CA GLY A 111 13.72 3.10 4.04
C GLY A 111 14.34 2.13 5.03
N ALA A 112 14.78 0.95 4.53
CA ALA A 112 15.52 -0.06 5.29
C ALA A 112 14.83 -0.51 6.59
N ASN A 113 13.50 -0.69 6.55
CA ASN A 113 12.68 -0.93 7.74
C ASN A 113 12.27 -2.39 7.98
N TYR A 114 12.87 -3.36 7.28
CA TYR A 114 12.63 -4.78 7.50
C TYR A 114 13.92 -5.52 7.86
N SER A 115 13.90 -6.29 8.94
CA SER A 115 15.06 -7.02 9.43
C SER A 115 15.58 -8.08 8.45
N ASP A 116 14.70 -8.78 7.73
CA ASP A 116 15.08 -9.75 6.70
C ASP A 116 15.67 -9.08 5.45
N HIS A 117 15.19 -7.89 5.06
CA HIS A 117 15.79 -7.12 3.98
C HIS A 117 17.21 -6.66 4.33
N MET A 118 17.44 -6.18 5.55
CA MET A 118 18.78 -5.81 6.02
C MET A 118 19.75 -6.99 6.00
N GLN A 119 19.28 -8.18 6.42
CA GLN A 119 20.08 -9.41 6.36
C GLN A 119 20.36 -9.86 4.92
N GLU A 120 19.41 -9.71 4.01
CA GLU A 120 19.58 -10.00 2.58
C GLU A 120 20.66 -9.10 1.97
N MET A 121 20.57 -7.78 2.20
CA MET A 121 21.54 -6.82 1.68
C MET A 121 22.94 -7.07 2.23
N ALA A 122 23.07 -7.42 3.49
CA ALA A 122 24.36 -7.81 4.10
C ALA A 122 24.97 -9.01 3.37
N ARG A 123 24.19 -10.05 3.09
CA ARG A 123 24.65 -11.22 2.32
C ARG A 123 25.10 -10.86 0.90
N VAL A 124 24.35 -10.00 0.21
CA VAL A 124 24.62 -9.60 -1.19
C VAL A 124 25.88 -8.73 -1.28
N THR A 125 26.09 -7.82 -0.32
CA THR A 125 27.23 -6.91 -0.31
C THR A 125 28.50 -7.55 0.29
N GLY A 126 28.38 -8.68 1.00
CA GLY A 126 29.48 -9.28 1.76
C GLY A 126 29.90 -8.47 3.00
N LEU A 127 29.13 -7.43 3.33
CA LEU A 127 29.36 -6.60 4.50
C LEU A 127 28.49 -7.09 5.67
N PRO A 128 28.92 -6.95 6.93
CA PRO A 128 28.06 -7.26 8.06
C PRO A 128 26.76 -6.44 7.98
N PRO A 129 25.64 -6.95 8.50
CA PRO A 129 24.43 -6.14 8.64
C PRO A 129 24.78 -4.85 9.37
N GLY A 130 24.32 -3.72 8.83
CA GLY A 130 24.45 -2.46 9.55
C GLY A 130 23.82 -2.55 10.95
N PRO A 131 24.19 -1.69 11.88
CA PRO A 131 23.61 -1.70 13.22
C PRO A 131 22.09 -1.51 13.12
N ASN A 132 21.36 -2.13 14.04
CA ASN A 132 19.93 -1.88 14.18
C ASN A 132 19.72 -0.43 14.65
N MET A 133 19.19 0.42 13.79
CA MET A 133 19.01 1.85 14.08
C MET A 133 18.16 2.07 15.33
N LYS A 134 17.18 1.21 15.59
CA LYS A 134 16.35 1.27 16.79
C LYS A 134 17.16 0.98 18.07
N GLU A 135 18.09 0.03 18.04
CA GLU A 135 18.98 -0.28 19.15
C GLU A 135 20.00 0.85 19.42
N LEU A 136 20.34 1.62 18.40
CA LEU A 136 21.15 2.83 18.53
C LEU A 136 20.36 4.03 19.08
N GLY A 137 19.06 3.91 19.29
CA GLY A 137 18.19 5.02 19.71
C GLY A 137 17.86 6.00 18.58
N GLU A 138 18.12 5.62 17.32
CA GLU A 138 17.77 6.42 16.16
C GLU A 138 16.27 6.32 15.84
N MET A 139 15.77 7.30 15.11
CA MET A 139 14.40 7.31 14.59
C MET A 139 14.33 6.62 13.21
N PRO A 140 13.15 6.13 12.78
CA PRO A 140 12.98 5.61 11.43
C PRO A 140 13.30 6.69 10.40
N TRP A 141 13.96 6.27 9.33
CA TRP A 141 14.28 7.14 8.22
C TRP A 141 13.19 7.09 7.15
N HIS A 142 12.75 8.26 6.69
CA HIS A 142 11.73 8.37 5.65
C HIS A 142 12.19 9.25 4.49
N PHE A 143 11.72 8.92 3.30
CA PHE A 143 11.75 9.77 2.11
C PHE A 143 10.33 9.99 1.60
N VAL A 144 10.17 10.81 0.56
CA VAL A 144 8.85 11.18 0.01
C VAL A 144 8.76 10.76 -1.44
N LYS A 145 7.60 10.26 -1.86
CA LYS A 145 7.23 10.14 -3.28
C LYS A 145 6.27 11.27 -3.66
N SER A 146 6.35 11.73 -4.90
CA SER A 146 5.40 12.70 -5.42
C SER A 146 4.00 12.09 -5.48
N SER A 147 3.02 12.69 -4.80
CA SER A 147 1.70 12.10 -4.67
C SER A 147 0.91 12.06 -6.00
N ARG A 148 1.07 13.06 -6.85
CA ARG A 148 0.23 13.19 -8.05
C ARG A 148 0.70 12.34 -9.22
N SER A 149 1.99 12.31 -9.49
CA SER A 149 2.55 11.62 -10.67
C SER A 149 2.81 10.15 -10.43
N THR A 150 3.12 9.75 -9.18
CA THR A 150 3.52 8.37 -8.91
C THR A 150 2.34 7.42 -8.72
N ILE A 151 1.18 7.90 -8.24
CA ILE A 151 0.01 7.07 -7.95
C ILE A 151 -0.63 6.54 -9.24
N ILE A 152 -0.79 5.22 -9.28
CA ILE A 152 -1.53 4.51 -10.33
C ILE A 152 -2.33 3.37 -9.68
N GLY A 153 -3.50 3.02 -10.25
CA GLY A 153 -4.41 2.07 -9.65
C GLY A 153 -4.17 0.61 -10.03
N PRO A 154 -5.06 -0.29 -9.57
CA PRO A 154 -5.04 -1.70 -9.93
C PRO A 154 -5.15 -1.91 -11.44
N ASP A 155 -4.53 -3.01 -11.93
CA ASP A 155 -4.50 -3.44 -13.33
C ASP A 155 -3.92 -2.39 -14.30
N ALA A 156 -3.18 -1.42 -13.75
CA ALA A 156 -2.57 -0.37 -14.54
C ALA A 156 -1.39 -0.87 -15.38
N LYS A 157 -1.13 -0.13 -16.46
CA LYS A 157 0.08 -0.27 -17.28
C LYS A 157 1.10 0.76 -16.82
N VAL A 158 2.16 0.30 -16.16
CA VAL A 158 3.25 1.14 -15.65
C VAL A 158 4.35 1.20 -16.70
N LYS A 159 4.72 2.39 -17.13
CA LYS A 159 5.83 2.57 -18.06
C LYS A 159 7.17 2.35 -17.34
N VAL A 160 8.04 1.54 -17.96
CA VAL A 160 9.44 1.50 -17.53
C VAL A 160 10.09 2.85 -17.87
N PRO A 161 10.68 3.56 -16.88
CA PRO A 161 11.30 4.84 -17.15
C PRO A 161 12.47 4.69 -18.13
N HIS A 162 12.48 5.49 -19.20
CA HIS A 162 13.44 5.38 -20.31
C HIS A 162 14.90 5.53 -19.89
N TYR A 163 15.13 6.15 -18.74
CA TYR A 163 16.48 6.41 -18.22
C TYR A 163 16.99 5.31 -17.28
N SER A 164 16.18 4.29 -16.96
CA SER A 164 16.55 3.19 -16.04
C SER A 164 16.52 1.83 -16.73
N LYS A 165 17.52 1.02 -16.43
CA LYS A 165 17.62 -0.41 -16.78
C LYS A 165 17.55 -1.32 -15.57
N MET A 166 17.41 -0.72 -14.38
CA MET A 166 17.41 -1.45 -13.09
C MET A 166 16.16 -1.10 -12.30
N LEU A 167 14.99 -1.27 -12.93
CA LEU A 167 13.71 -1.04 -12.26
C LEU A 167 13.38 -2.22 -11.36
N ASP A 168 13.17 -1.96 -10.09
CA ASP A 168 12.96 -2.93 -9.01
C ASP A 168 11.57 -2.80 -8.37
N TRP A 169 11.11 -3.88 -7.73
CA TRP A 169 9.83 -4.00 -7.04
C TRP A 169 10.01 -3.98 -5.52
N GLU A 170 9.02 -3.47 -4.81
CA GLU A 170 8.99 -3.37 -3.35
C GLU A 170 7.53 -3.44 -2.86
N ILE A 171 7.03 -4.63 -2.46
CA ILE A 171 5.72 -4.72 -1.82
C ILE A 171 5.76 -4.05 -0.45
N GLU A 172 4.77 -3.20 -0.17
CA GLU A 172 4.65 -2.51 1.11
C GLU A 172 3.21 -2.47 1.62
N LEU A 173 3.06 -2.63 2.93
CA LEU A 173 1.83 -2.24 3.60
C LEU A 173 1.78 -0.71 3.63
N ALA A 174 0.76 -0.12 3.02
CA ALA A 174 0.54 1.32 3.05
C ALA A 174 -0.52 1.66 4.10
N VAL A 175 -0.16 2.51 5.04
CA VAL A 175 -1.02 3.03 6.10
C VAL A 175 -1.66 4.32 5.63
N VAL A 176 -2.97 4.45 5.79
CA VAL A 176 -3.73 5.67 5.47
C VAL A 176 -4.01 6.42 6.76
N ILE A 177 -3.59 7.68 6.83
CA ILE A 177 -3.90 8.56 7.96
C ILE A 177 -5.36 9.01 7.87
N GLY A 178 -6.08 8.95 8.97
CA GLY A 178 -7.51 9.27 9.05
C GLY A 178 -7.87 10.45 9.95
N LYS A 179 -6.88 10.97 10.67
CA LYS A 179 -7.05 12.15 11.55
C LYS A 179 -5.78 12.97 11.52
N THR A 180 -5.92 14.29 11.53
CA THR A 180 -4.78 15.19 11.70
C THR A 180 -4.05 14.88 12.99
N CYS A 181 -2.73 14.64 12.90
CA CYS A 181 -1.90 14.35 14.07
C CYS A 181 -0.56 15.10 14.00
N SER A 182 -0.16 15.66 15.12
CA SER A 182 1.12 16.36 15.31
C SER A 182 1.65 16.04 16.71
N ARG A 183 2.91 15.66 16.80
CA ARG A 183 3.59 15.29 18.07
C ARG A 183 2.85 14.18 18.84
N VAL A 184 2.41 13.17 18.14
CA VAL A 184 1.70 12.02 18.70
C VAL A 184 2.70 10.99 19.20
N LEU A 185 2.51 10.50 20.42
CA LEU A 185 3.31 9.41 20.97
C LEU A 185 2.90 8.06 20.36
N ALA A 186 3.84 7.11 20.21
CA ALA A 186 3.59 5.79 19.63
C ALA A 186 2.41 5.05 20.27
N LYS A 187 2.26 5.13 21.61
CA LYS A 187 1.12 4.51 22.33
C LYS A 187 -0.26 4.98 21.86
N ASP A 188 -0.36 6.15 21.25
CA ASP A 188 -1.61 6.75 20.79
C ASP A 188 -1.73 6.78 19.26
N ALA A 189 -0.65 6.50 18.52
CA ALA A 189 -0.52 6.71 17.08
C ALA A 189 -1.55 5.91 16.26
N MET A 190 -1.85 4.68 16.66
CA MET A 190 -2.79 3.82 15.92
C MET A 190 -4.23 4.37 15.89
N LYS A 191 -4.60 5.29 16.79
CA LYS A 191 -5.91 5.98 16.79
C LYS A 191 -6.08 6.95 15.62
N TYR A 192 -5.00 7.27 14.91
CA TYR A 192 -4.96 8.18 13.77
C TYR A 192 -4.99 7.45 12.41
N VAL A 193 -4.92 6.11 12.44
CA VAL A 193 -4.96 5.29 11.22
C VAL A 193 -6.39 5.08 10.76
N ALA A 194 -6.67 5.41 9.49
CA ALA A 194 -7.94 5.12 8.84
C ALA A 194 -8.03 3.67 8.39
N GLY A 195 -6.97 3.16 7.81
CA GLY A 195 -6.96 1.82 7.24
C GLY A 195 -5.67 1.50 6.50
N TYR A 196 -5.71 0.40 5.76
CA TYR A 196 -4.55 -0.16 5.06
C TYR A 196 -4.87 -0.45 3.61
N THR A 197 -3.84 -0.33 2.77
CA THR A 197 -3.86 -0.74 1.36
C THR A 197 -2.49 -1.30 0.98
N ILE A 198 -2.35 -1.80 -0.25
CA ILE A 198 -1.07 -2.31 -0.77
C ILE A 198 -0.44 -1.24 -1.65
N ALA A 199 0.87 -1.05 -1.51
CA ALA A 199 1.67 -0.25 -2.42
C ALA A 199 2.80 -1.09 -3.03
N ASN A 200 3.24 -0.70 -4.23
CA ASN A 200 4.51 -1.11 -4.80
C ASN A 200 5.41 0.12 -4.89
N ASP A 201 6.44 0.19 -4.04
CA ASP A 201 7.41 1.30 -4.05
C ASP A 201 8.47 1.08 -5.14
N LEU A 202 8.02 1.13 -6.42
CA LEU A 202 8.90 0.91 -7.58
C LEU A 202 10.11 1.84 -7.54
N SER A 203 11.29 1.26 -7.85
CA SER A 203 12.59 1.89 -7.63
C SER A 203 13.50 1.74 -8.83
N ALA A 204 13.88 2.85 -9.47
CA ALA A 204 14.90 2.89 -10.50
C ALA A 204 16.30 2.91 -9.84
N ARG A 205 16.88 1.73 -9.56
CA ARG A 205 18.10 1.58 -8.74
C ARG A 205 19.32 2.27 -9.31
N ASP A 206 19.46 2.28 -10.63
CA ASP A 206 20.57 2.94 -11.35
C ASP A 206 20.44 4.47 -11.38
N ALA A 207 19.26 5.01 -11.12
CA ALA A 207 19.03 6.46 -11.02
C ALA A 207 19.27 7.03 -9.61
N MET A 208 19.51 6.17 -8.60
CA MET A 208 19.70 6.61 -7.22
C MET A 208 20.94 7.46 -7.01
N ARG A 209 21.98 7.21 -7.78
CA ARG A 209 23.30 7.87 -7.61
C ARG A 209 23.69 8.64 -8.84
N ARG A 210 24.29 9.79 -8.61
CA ARG A 210 24.94 10.60 -9.66
C ARG A 210 26.44 10.32 -9.66
N PRO A 211 26.93 9.39 -10.53
CA PRO A 211 28.29 8.86 -10.41
C PRO A 211 29.40 9.89 -10.67
N LYS A 212 29.07 11.02 -11.30
CA LYS A 212 30.02 12.14 -11.50
C LYS A 212 30.28 12.94 -10.22
N ASN A 213 29.49 12.73 -9.15
CA ASN A 213 29.66 13.39 -7.87
C ASN A 213 30.28 12.41 -6.87
N PRO A 214 31.24 12.83 -6.04
CA PRO A 214 31.83 11.96 -5.02
C PRO A 214 30.75 11.52 -4.01
N PRO A 215 30.88 10.34 -3.38
CA PRO A 215 29.88 9.83 -2.39
C PRO A 215 29.63 10.77 -1.21
N THR A 216 30.61 11.61 -0.87
CA THR A 216 30.50 12.61 0.22
C THR A 216 29.76 13.89 -0.18
N SER A 217 29.47 14.05 -1.46
CA SER A 217 28.76 15.24 -1.97
C SER A 217 27.25 15.12 -1.68
N PRO A 218 26.58 16.19 -1.22
CA PRO A 218 25.13 16.22 -1.08
C PRO A 218 24.40 16.03 -2.42
N PHE A 219 25.08 16.25 -3.56
CA PHE A 219 24.55 16.05 -4.91
C PHE A 219 24.70 14.61 -5.42
N HIS A 220 25.25 13.69 -4.61
CA HIS A 220 25.48 12.31 -5.03
C HIS A 220 24.18 11.51 -5.16
N MET A 221 23.19 11.77 -4.30
CA MET A 221 21.91 11.07 -4.28
C MET A 221 20.85 11.76 -5.14
N ASP A 222 20.04 10.98 -5.86
CA ASP A 222 18.89 11.45 -6.63
C ASP A 222 17.63 10.66 -6.28
N TRP A 223 16.92 11.12 -5.29
CA TRP A 223 15.67 10.48 -4.83
C TRP A 223 14.53 10.65 -5.83
N ILE A 224 14.47 11.78 -6.54
CA ILE A 224 13.44 12.02 -7.57
C ILE A 224 13.63 11.04 -8.72
N GLY A 225 14.86 10.92 -9.26
CA GLY A 225 15.15 9.97 -10.33
C GLY A 225 14.88 8.53 -9.94
N GLN A 226 15.17 8.17 -8.68
CA GLN A 226 14.97 6.81 -8.19
C GLN A 226 13.51 6.47 -7.93
N LYS A 227 12.74 7.37 -7.27
CA LYS A 227 11.47 7.02 -6.60
C LYS A 227 10.23 7.78 -7.12
N CYS A 228 10.39 8.80 -7.96
CA CYS A 228 9.29 9.71 -8.33
C CYS A 228 8.94 9.75 -9.82
N PHE A 229 9.30 8.71 -10.61
CA PHE A 229 8.83 8.62 -12.00
C PHE A 229 7.32 8.36 -12.07
N ASP A 230 6.71 8.66 -13.22
CA ASP A 230 5.27 8.50 -13.42
C ASP A 230 4.83 7.04 -13.20
N GLY A 231 3.86 6.84 -12.33
CA GLY A 231 3.37 5.52 -11.94
C GLY A 231 4.29 4.73 -11.00
N ALA A 232 5.27 5.37 -10.35
CA ALA A 232 6.22 4.72 -9.44
C ALA A 232 5.59 4.17 -8.15
N CYS A 233 4.30 4.40 -7.91
CA CYS A 233 3.58 3.91 -6.75
C CYS A 233 2.21 3.30 -7.13
N PRO A 234 2.17 2.09 -7.74
CA PRO A 234 0.95 1.32 -7.82
C PRO A 234 0.32 1.15 -6.43
N LEU A 235 -0.97 1.52 -6.28
CA LEU A 235 -1.68 1.59 -5.01
C LEU A 235 -3.06 0.94 -5.12
N GLY A 236 -3.41 0.07 -4.18
CA GLY A 236 -4.74 -0.55 -4.15
C GLY A 236 -4.76 -1.96 -3.57
N PRO A 237 -5.83 -2.73 -3.85
CA PRO A 237 -6.97 -2.40 -4.73
C PRO A 237 -8.00 -1.49 -4.06
N TRP A 238 -8.03 -1.46 -2.73
CA TRP A 238 -8.97 -0.74 -1.87
C TRP A 238 -8.32 -0.34 -0.55
N ILE A 239 -9.03 0.42 0.27
CA ILE A 239 -8.67 0.64 1.68
C ILE A 239 -9.54 -0.30 2.52
N VAL A 240 -8.88 -1.09 3.38
CA VAL A 240 -9.53 -1.84 4.46
C VAL A 240 -9.46 -0.99 5.72
N PRO A 241 -10.59 -0.64 6.36
CA PRO A 241 -10.60 0.11 7.61
C PRO A 241 -9.74 -0.53 8.69
N ALA A 242 -9.07 0.28 9.50
CA ALA A 242 -8.10 -0.21 10.49
C ALA A 242 -8.73 -1.13 11.55
N ASP A 243 -9.97 -0.87 11.93
CA ASP A 243 -10.75 -1.67 12.88
C ASP A 243 -11.21 -3.03 12.31
N GLN A 244 -10.94 -3.30 11.02
CA GLN A 244 -11.27 -4.55 10.31
C GLN A 244 -10.04 -5.42 10.04
N VAL A 245 -8.85 -4.97 10.41
CA VAL A 245 -7.60 -5.73 10.37
C VAL A 245 -7.24 -6.15 11.79
N SER A 246 -7.02 -7.44 12.02
CA SER A 246 -6.84 -7.99 13.37
C SER A 246 -5.58 -7.46 14.06
N ASP A 247 -4.46 -7.54 13.37
CA ASP A 247 -3.16 -6.99 13.78
C ASP A 247 -2.33 -6.64 12.54
N PRO A 248 -2.11 -5.36 12.25
CA PRO A 248 -1.34 -4.94 11.09
C PRO A 248 0.15 -5.30 11.17
N HIS A 249 0.63 -5.73 12.33
CA HIS A 249 2.02 -6.19 12.53
C HIS A 249 2.19 -7.71 12.44
N GLN A 250 1.15 -8.46 11.98
CA GLN A 250 1.16 -9.92 11.85
C GLN A 250 0.60 -10.38 10.49
N LEU A 251 0.72 -9.57 9.46
CA LEU A 251 0.19 -9.87 8.13
C LEU A 251 1.23 -10.54 7.25
N ALA A 252 0.90 -11.69 6.67
CA ALA A 252 1.70 -12.27 5.60
C ALA A 252 1.62 -11.40 4.35
N MET A 253 2.75 -11.27 3.64
CA MET A 253 2.84 -10.47 2.43
C MET A 253 3.69 -11.16 1.37
N LYS A 254 3.22 -11.14 0.12
CA LYS A 254 3.85 -11.85 -1.01
C LYS A 254 3.81 -11.01 -2.27
N LEU A 255 4.89 -11.12 -3.06
CA LEU A 255 4.96 -10.52 -4.40
C LEU A 255 5.45 -11.56 -5.40
N TRP A 256 4.80 -11.60 -6.56
CA TRP A 256 5.20 -12.43 -7.71
C TRP A 256 5.49 -11.53 -8.90
N VAL A 257 6.49 -11.93 -9.68
CA VAL A 257 6.79 -11.40 -11.02
C VAL A 257 6.64 -12.57 -12.00
N ASN A 258 5.76 -12.46 -13.00
CA ASN A 258 5.48 -13.49 -13.98
C ASN A 258 5.18 -14.87 -13.36
N ASP A 259 4.38 -14.87 -12.27
CA ASP A 259 4.00 -16.05 -11.49
C ASP A 259 5.13 -16.66 -10.64
N GLU A 260 6.37 -16.15 -10.70
CA GLU A 260 7.47 -16.54 -9.81
C GLU A 260 7.42 -15.73 -8.50
N LEU A 261 7.47 -16.44 -7.36
CA LEU A 261 7.44 -15.84 -6.03
C LEU A 261 8.76 -15.14 -5.72
N MET A 262 8.73 -13.82 -5.60
CA MET A 262 9.91 -12.99 -5.37
C MET A 262 10.06 -12.57 -3.91
N GLN A 263 8.98 -12.07 -3.29
CA GLN A 263 8.98 -11.69 -1.89
C GLN A 263 7.96 -12.55 -1.13
N ASP A 264 8.36 -13.11 0.02
CA ASP A 264 7.51 -13.88 0.94
C ASP A 264 7.94 -13.58 2.37
N SER A 265 7.15 -12.80 3.08
CA SER A 265 7.51 -12.28 4.39
C SER A 265 6.26 -11.97 5.24
N ASN A 266 6.48 -11.27 6.35
CA ASN A 266 5.42 -10.88 7.28
C ASN A 266 5.74 -9.51 7.89
N THR A 267 4.72 -8.70 8.15
CA THR A 267 4.86 -7.37 8.77
C THR A 267 5.44 -7.41 10.19
N ASN A 268 5.53 -8.57 10.84
CA ASN A 268 6.20 -8.71 12.14
C ASN A 268 7.74 -8.54 12.07
N LYS A 269 8.29 -8.45 10.86
CA LYS A 269 9.71 -8.18 10.65
C LYS A 269 10.05 -6.70 10.51
N LEU A 270 9.07 -5.81 10.66
CA LEU A 270 9.30 -4.37 10.75
C LEU A 270 10.26 -4.05 11.89
N ILE A 271 11.31 -3.27 11.61
CA ILE A 271 12.26 -2.76 12.61
C ILE A 271 11.56 -1.68 13.45
N PHE A 272 11.01 -0.68 12.79
CA PHE A 272 10.12 0.31 13.39
C PHE A 272 8.69 -0.02 13.01
N ASN A 273 7.84 -0.28 14.00
CA ASN A 273 6.44 -0.57 13.79
C ASN A 273 5.66 0.67 13.29
N ILE A 274 4.40 0.50 12.92
CA ILE A 274 3.57 1.58 12.37
C ILE A 274 3.44 2.76 13.35
N ALA A 275 3.27 2.47 14.63
CA ALA A 275 3.10 3.49 15.65
C ALA A 275 4.37 4.36 15.82
N GLU A 276 5.55 3.74 15.81
CA GLU A 276 6.84 4.41 15.89
C GLU A 276 7.13 5.27 14.66
N GLN A 277 6.71 4.82 13.47
CA GLN A 277 6.83 5.60 12.24
C GLN A 277 5.94 6.86 12.29
N ILE A 278 4.68 6.73 12.75
CA ILE A 278 3.76 7.86 12.91
C ILE A 278 4.29 8.84 13.97
N GLU A 279 4.79 8.36 15.10
CA GLU A 279 5.42 9.20 16.12
C GLU A 279 6.57 10.02 15.52
N ALA A 280 7.51 9.34 14.85
CA ALA A 280 8.68 9.98 14.24
C ALA A 280 8.30 11.03 13.19
N LEU A 281 7.34 10.74 12.32
CA LEU A 281 6.85 11.69 11.33
C LEU A 281 6.13 12.86 11.99
N SER A 282 5.18 12.58 12.90
CA SER A 282 4.36 13.61 13.54
C SER A 282 5.14 14.53 14.48
N THR A 283 6.35 14.13 14.91
CA THR A 283 7.26 14.98 15.66
C THR A 283 7.83 16.11 14.80
N ARG A 284 7.96 15.90 13.49
CA ARG A 284 8.60 16.84 12.55
C ARG A 284 7.57 17.62 11.70
N ILE A 285 6.47 16.97 11.36
CA ILE A 285 5.44 17.48 10.44
C ILE A 285 4.05 17.17 11.00
N THR A 286 3.03 17.91 10.58
CA THR A 286 1.65 17.52 10.82
C THR A 286 1.20 16.56 9.72
N LEU A 287 0.74 15.35 10.10
CA LEU A 287 0.12 14.43 9.19
C LEU A 287 -1.38 14.75 9.06
N HIS A 288 -1.92 14.63 7.87
CA HIS A 288 -3.31 14.96 7.54
C HIS A 288 -4.10 13.73 7.06
N PRO A 289 -5.44 13.74 7.16
CA PRO A 289 -6.28 12.70 6.57
C PRO A 289 -5.96 12.51 5.09
N GLY A 290 -5.76 11.25 4.68
CA GLY A 290 -5.39 10.91 3.32
C GLY A 290 -3.88 10.88 3.03
N ASP A 291 -3.02 11.28 3.97
CA ASP A 291 -1.58 11.00 3.86
C ASP A 291 -1.32 9.51 3.94
N LEU A 292 -0.27 9.08 3.24
CA LEU A 292 0.17 7.69 3.21
C LEU A 292 1.51 7.51 3.91
N VAL A 293 1.62 6.44 4.69
CA VAL A 293 2.90 5.95 5.21
C VAL A 293 3.13 4.55 4.64
N LEU A 294 4.08 4.43 3.72
CA LEU A 294 4.58 3.16 3.22
C LEU A 294 5.60 2.64 4.22
N THR A 295 5.37 1.41 4.71
CA THR A 295 6.04 0.93 5.94
C THR A 295 7.41 0.29 5.71
N GLY A 296 7.86 0.24 4.45
CA GLY A 296 9.08 -0.46 4.03
C GLY A 296 8.77 -1.80 3.39
N THR A 297 9.75 -2.34 2.67
CA THR A 297 9.66 -3.61 1.94
C THR A 297 10.53 -4.69 2.59
N PRO A 298 10.09 -5.98 2.59
CA PRO A 298 10.89 -7.11 3.07
C PRO A 298 11.92 -7.58 2.05
N SER A 299 12.67 -8.64 2.39
CA SER A 299 13.61 -9.33 1.52
C SER A 299 12.95 -9.84 0.22
N GLY A 300 13.75 -10.13 -0.80
CA GLY A 300 13.33 -10.65 -2.11
C GLY A 300 13.20 -9.59 -3.19
N VAL A 301 13.81 -8.42 -3.00
CA VAL A 301 13.88 -7.36 -4.01
C VAL A 301 14.78 -7.77 -5.18
N GLY A 302 14.53 -7.20 -6.36
CA GLY A 302 15.28 -7.52 -7.57
C GLY A 302 16.76 -7.16 -7.50
N MET A 303 17.10 -6.09 -6.80
CA MET A 303 18.49 -5.66 -6.59
C MET A 303 19.34 -6.75 -5.94
N ALA A 304 18.81 -7.48 -4.95
CA ALA A 304 19.50 -8.57 -4.29
C ALA A 304 19.73 -9.77 -5.21
N ARG A 305 18.86 -9.95 -6.20
CA ARG A 305 18.91 -11.07 -7.17
C ARG A 305 19.54 -10.68 -8.51
N LYS A 306 19.85 -9.41 -8.73
CA LYS A 306 20.26 -8.82 -10.01
C LYS A 306 19.23 -9.07 -11.13
N LEU A 307 17.96 -9.07 -10.76
CA LEU A 307 16.80 -9.18 -11.63
C LEU A 307 16.04 -7.86 -11.63
N PHE A 308 15.67 -7.37 -12.81
CA PHE A 308 15.00 -6.08 -12.95
C PHE A 308 13.81 -6.19 -13.90
N LEU A 309 12.81 -5.36 -13.65
CA LEU A 309 11.57 -5.33 -14.41
C LEU A 309 11.81 -4.81 -15.84
N LYS A 310 11.11 -5.41 -16.78
CA LYS A 310 11.12 -5.06 -18.20
C LYS A 310 9.70 -4.99 -18.75
N PRO A 311 9.48 -4.33 -19.88
CA PRO A 311 8.19 -4.35 -20.56
C PRO A 311 7.69 -5.79 -20.78
N GLY A 312 6.40 -6.02 -20.46
CA GLY A 312 5.73 -7.32 -20.51
C GLY A 312 5.64 -8.02 -19.15
N ASP A 313 6.43 -7.64 -18.17
CA ASP A 313 6.37 -8.27 -16.84
C ASP A 313 5.04 -7.94 -16.14
N ARG A 314 4.46 -8.95 -15.51
CA ARG A 314 3.24 -8.88 -14.71
C ARG A 314 3.60 -9.03 -13.24
N LEU A 315 3.10 -8.12 -12.43
CA LEU A 315 3.30 -8.15 -10.99
C LEU A 315 1.97 -8.42 -10.28
N LYS A 316 2.05 -9.29 -9.28
CA LYS A 316 0.97 -9.57 -8.35
C LYS A 316 1.49 -9.40 -6.94
N LEU A 317 0.84 -8.54 -6.16
CA LEU A 317 1.13 -8.26 -4.77
C LEU A 317 -0.06 -8.69 -3.93
N TRP A 318 0.19 -9.34 -2.81
CA TRP A 318 -0.85 -9.77 -1.89
C TRP A 318 -0.43 -9.54 -0.45
N ILE A 319 -1.34 -8.97 0.34
CA ILE A 319 -1.18 -8.83 1.79
C ILE A 319 -2.42 -9.41 2.46
N GLU A 320 -2.18 -10.26 3.44
CA GLU A 320 -3.23 -10.89 4.23
C GLU A 320 -4.20 -9.87 4.82
N GLN A 321 -5.51 -10.16 4.77
CA GLN A 321 -6.61 -9.28 5.19
C GLN A 321 -6.74 -7.95 4.40
N VAL A 322 -5.76 -7.58 3.58
CA VAL A 322 -5.81 -6.33 2.79
C VAL A 322 -6.29 -6.60 1.36
N GLY A 323 -5.72 -7.60 0.66
CA GLY A 323 -6.17 -7.95 -0.68
C GLY A 323 -5.05 -8.25 -1.67
N GLU A 324 -5.33 -8.02 -2.96
CA GLU A 324 -4.42 -8.28 -4.06
C GLU A 324 -4.36 -7.09 -5.02
N LEU A 325 -3.16 -6.66 -5.38
CA LEU A 325 -2.88 -5.59 -6.33
C LEU A 325 -2.10 -6.15 -7.51
N ASN A 326 -2.60 -5.92 -8.72
CA ASN A 326 -1.95 -6.35 -9.96
C ASN A 326 -1.58 -5.14 -10.82
N HIS A 327 -0.50 -5.24 -11.57
CA HIS A 327 -0.14 -4.29 -12.63
C HIS A 327 0.83 -4.92 -13.63
N THR A 328 1.00 -4.28 -14.79
CA THR A 328 1.85 -4.77 -15.89
C THR A 328 2.81 -3.69 -16.31
N MET A 329 4.06 -4.07 -16.56
CA MET A 329 5.09 -3.18 -17.08
C MET A 329 4.93 -3.02 -18.59
N VAL A 330 5.06 -1.78 -19.10
CA VAL A 330 5.03 -1.48 -20.56
C VAL A 330 6.22 -0.59 -20.95
N ALA A 331 6.46 -0.51 -22.27
CA ALA A 331 7.50 0.34 -22.86
C ALA A 331 7.14 1.84 -22.76
#